data_8e3c9201f31ab7d09613438d724dab05
#
_entry.id   8e3c9201f31ab7d09613438d724dab05
#
_cell.length_a   1.000
_cell.length_b   1.000
_cell.length_c   1.000
_cell.angle_alpha   90.00
_cell.angle_beta   90.00
_cell.angle_gamma   90.00
#
_symmetry.space_group_name_H-M   'P 1'
#
loop_
_entity.id
_entity.type
_entity.pdbx_description
1 polymer ?
#
loop_
_entity_poly.entity_id
_entity_poly.type
_entity_poly.pdbx_seq_one_letter_code
_entity_poly.pdbx_strand_id
1 'polypeptide(L)'
;MTDGWVDTALRVVLTDVNAGVVEAWRAAFADVPGIEIRRGSILDEDVDAWVTPTNAAGRMDGGVDAVIKRHLGAGIQLRVRRAIEDRFGGSMPVGSAVCVPSGATVPRFVISTPTMVASSQNVSETLNVAMACAAAFQAVHRQNRKAPGSIRSVALVGMGARTGRVPARVCANLMWTGYTLFHDHWFQDDDELRATITAQLAGIDQAPHTTRVRIVPPGGTPATGAPAKGAAAKGAAAKGAGAKGAGAKGGAAEGAGAEGHPFRR
;
A
#
# COMPACT_ATOMS: atom_id res chain seq x y z
N MET A 1 -14.54 28.66 -6.05
CA MET A 1 -13.16 28.55 -6.54
C MET A 1 -12.70 27.15 -6.19
N THR A 2 -12.87 26.26 -7.13
CA THR A 2 -12.39 24.89 -7.02
C THR A 2 -10.91 24.92 -7.38
N ASP A 3 -10.06 25.19 -6.39
CA ASP A 3 -8.65 24.85 -6.52
C ASP A 3 -8.56 23.33 -6.53
N GLY A 4 -8.82 22.78 -7.74
CA GLY A 4 -8.49 21.39 -8.01
C GLY A 4 -7.04 21.19 -7.64
N TRP A 5 -6.76 20.17 -6.86
CA TRP A 5 -5.43 19.72 -6.54
C TRP A 5 -4.80 19.20 -7.84
N VAL A 6 -4.45 20.14 -8.70
CA VAL A 6 -3.59 19.91 -9.83
C VAL A 6 -2.25 20.54 -9.46
N ASP A 7 -1.59 19.97 -8.45
CA ASP A 7 -0.16 19.93 -8.58
C ASP A 7 0.14 18.89 -9.66
N THR A 8 -0.05 19.29 -10.90
CA THR A 8 0.20 18.52 -12.14
C THR A 8 1.64 18.03 -12.24
N ALA A 9 2.38 18.09 -11.18
CA ALA A 9 3.82 17.87 -11.13
C ALA A 9 4.28 16.93 -10.01
N LEU A 10 3.40 16.27 -9.23
CA LEU A 10 3.88 15.29 -8.26
C LEU A 10 4.33 14.02 -9.00
N ARG A 11 5.64 13.82 -9.06
CA ARG A 11 6.23 12.58 -9.57
C ARG A 11 6.05 11.47 -8.53
N VAL A 12 5.39 10.39 -8.91
CA VAL A 12 5.13 9.23 -8.04
C VAL A 12 5.89 8.02 -8.56
N VAL A 13 6.72 7.44 -7.71
CA VAL A 13 7.51 6.23 -8.01
C VAL A 13 7.03 5.10 -7.11
N LEU A 14 6.56 4.00 -7.70
CA LEU A 14 6.29 2.74 -7.01
C LEU A 14 7.51 1.84 -7.20
N THR A 15 8.22 1.53 -6.13
CA THR A 15 9.45 0.73 -6.19
C THR A 15 9.43 -0.39 -5.17
N ASP A 16 9.74 -1.62 -5.60
CA ASP A 16 9.87 -2.76 -4.70
C ASP A 16 10.88 -3.78 -5.25
N VAL A 17 11.58 -4.44 -4.34
CA VAL A 17 12.51 -5.53 -4.70
C VAL A 17 11.76 -6.81 -5.10
N ASN A 18 10.49 -6.95 -4.70
CA ASN A 18 9.64 -8.08 -5.00
C ASN A 18 9.02 -7.96 -6.41
N ALA A 19 9.47 -8.80 -7.33
CA ALA A 19 8.98 -8.83 -8.70
C ALA A 19 7.46 -9.01 -8.79
N GLY A 20 6.86 -9.83 -7.92
CA GLY A 20 5.40 -10.06 -7.91
C GLY A 20 4.60 -8.81 -7.56
N VAL A 21 5.12 -7.95 -6.67
CA VAL A 21 4.50 -6.66 -6.34
C VAL A 21 4.60 -5.71 -7.52
N VAL A 22 5.76 -5.65 -8.17
CA VAL A 22 6.00 -4.79 -9.33
C VAL A 22 5.08 -5.15 -10.50
N GLU A 23 4.95 -6.44 -10.81
CA GLU A 23 4.03 -6.91 -11.86
C GLU A 23 2.56 -6.63 -11.52
N ALA A 24 2.18 -6.80 -10.25
CA ALA A 24 0.84 -6.47 -9.81
C ALA A 24 0.54 -4.97 -9.94
N TRP A 25 1.51 -4.09 -9.66
CA TRP A 25 1.37 -2.66 -9.89
C TRP A 25 1.24 -2.32 -11.38
N ARG A 26 2.06 -2.91 -12.24
CA ARG A 26 1.95 -2.69 -13.70
C ARG A 26 0.56 -3.01 -14.21
N ALA A 27 -0.07 -4.07 -13.68
CA ALA A 27 -1.45 -4.40 -14.03
C ALA A 27 -2.47 -3.43 -13.40
N ALA A 28 -2.29 -3.06 -12.13
CA ALA A 28 -3.25 -2.22 -11.42
C ALA A 28 -3.23 -0.76 -11.88
N PHE A 29 -2.06 -0.22 -12.23
CA PHE A 29 -1.85 1.17 -12.62
C PHE A 29 -1.68 1.36 -14.14
N ALA A 30 -2.04 0.36 -14.95
CA ALA A 30 -1.83 0.39 -16.40
C ALA A 30 -2.41 1.63 -17.09
N ASP A 31 -3.57 2.11 -16.61
CA ASP A 31 -4.28 3.26 -17.15
C ASP A 31 -4.09 4.56 -16.35
N VAL A 32 -3.09 4.60 -15.44
CA VAL A 32 -2.81 5.76 -14.59
C VAL A 32 -1.57 6.48 -15.10
N PRO A 33 -1.72 7.64 -15.75
CA PRO A 33 -0.57 8.36 -16.28
C PRO A 33 0.30 8.94 -15.15
N GLY A 34 1.60 9.10 -15.41
CA GLY A 34 2.52 9.76 -14.49
C GLY A 34 2.99 8.92 -13.30
N ILE A 35 2.62 7.64 -13.22
CA ILE A 35 3.15 6.70 -12.23
C ILE A 35 4.35 5.95 -12.82
N GLU A 36 5.50 6.09 -12.19
CA GLU A 36 6.68 5.31 -12.51
C GLU A 36 6.70 4.02 -11.68
N ILE A 37 6.91 2.88 -12.33
CA ILE A 37 6.96 1.58 -11.62
C ILE A 37 8.32 0.95 -11.87
N ARG A 38 9.06 0.68 -10.80
CA ARG A 38 10.42 0.17 -10.84
C ARG A 38 10.60 -1.08 -10.00
N ARG A 39 11.51 -1.94 -10.41
CA ARG A 39 12.00 -3.02 -9.57
C ARG A 39 13.33 -2.58 -8.98
N GLY A 40 13.35 -2.32 -7.69
CA GLY A 40 14.55 -1.82 -7.02
C GLY A 40 14.32 -1.55 -5.54
N SER A 41 15.30 -0.95 -4.92
CA SER A 41 15.23 -0.51 -3.53
C SER A 41 14.72 0.93 -3.47
N ILE A 42 13.91 1.25 -2.46
CA ILE A 42 13.51 2.64 -2.19
C ILE A 42 14.74 3.52 -1.89
N LEU A 43 15.85 2.93 -1.43
CA LEU A 43 17.08 3.64 -1.15
C LEU A 43 17.78 4.20 -2.41
N ASP A 44 17.44 3.64 -3.58
CA ASP A 44 18.01 4.05 -4.87
C ASP A 44 17.17 5.14 -5.55
N GLU A 45 16.04 5.53 -4.94
CA GLU A 45 15.12 6.51 -5.52
C GLU A 45 15.50 7.93 -5.12
N ASP A 46 15.91 8.73 -6.12
CA ASP A 46 16.15 10.18 -5.98
C ASP A 46 14.82 10.93 -6.06
N VAL A 47 14.22 11.12 -4.88
CA VAL A 47 12.93 11.78 -4.69
C VAL A 47 12.94 12.64 -3.42
N ASP A 48 12.01 13.58 -3.31
CA ASP A 48 11.90 14.46 -2.14
C ASP A 48 11.45 13.72 -0.87
N ALA A 49 10.60 12.70 -1.02
CA ALA A 49 10.07 11.96 0.12
C ALA A 49 10.02 10.45 -0.12
N TRP A 50 10.38 9.67 0.89
CA TRP A 50 10.13 8.24 0.96
C TRP A 50 8.95 7.95 1.87
N VAL A 51 8.04 7.10 1.40
CA VAL A 51 6.91 6.60 2.20
C VAL A 51 7.27 5.24 2.79
N THR A 52 7.08 5.12 4.10
CA THR A 52 7.34 3.89 4.83
C THR A 52 6.08 3.40 5.55
N PRO A 53 5.61 2.17 5.25
CA PRO A 53 4.48 1.55 5.94
C PRO A 53 4.93 1.04 7.30
N THR A 54 4.54 1.74 8.36
CA THR A 54 4.93 1.47 9.73
C THR A 54 3.85 0.70 10.52
N ASN A 55 4.07 0.55 11.83
CA ASN A 55 3.05 0.26 12.83
C ASN A 55 2.60 1.54 13.54
N ALA A 56 1.51 1.47 14.31
CA ALA A 56 0.91 2.62 14.97
C ALA A 56 1.87 3.38 15.91
N ALA A 57 2.85 2.71 16.50
CA ALA A 57 3.84 3.32 17.40
C ALA A 57 5.08 3.89 16.68
N GLY A 58 5.15 3.79 15.34
CA GLY A 58 6.28 4.28 14.54
C GLY A 58 7.60 3.56 14.85
N ARG A 59 7.53 2.28 15.24
CA ARG A 59 8.72 1.47 15.42
C ARG A 59 9.28 1.04 14.07
N MET A 60 10.51 1.42 13.80
CA MET A 60 11.21 1.08 12.56
C MET A 60 12.14 -0.11 12.81
N ASP A 61 11.55 -1.25 13.17
CA ASP A 61 12.25 -2.46 13.63
C ASP A 61 12.10 -3.66 12.68
N GLY A 62 11.36 -3.52 11.59
CA GLY A 62 11.15 -4.60 10.61
C GLY A 62 10.94 -4.10 9.19
N GLY A 63 11.06 -5.01 8.22
CA GLY A 63 10.78 -4.73 6.82
C GLY A 63 11.58 -3.56 6.25
N VAL A 64 10.92 -2.74 5.45
CA VAL A 64 11.53 -1.55 4.83
C VAL A 64 11.88 -0.47 5.84
N ASP A 65 11.13 -0.38 6.95
CA ASP A 65 11.42 0.56 8.03
C ASP A 65 12.83 0.38 8.60
N ALA A 66 13.21 -0.86 8.90
CA ALA A 66 14.55 -1.16 9.40
C ALA A 66 15.64 -0.86 8.36
N VAL A 67 15.33 -1.00 7.07
CA VAL A 67 16.24 -0.67 5.98
C VAL A 67 16.44 0.85 5.90
N ILE A 68 15.36 1.62 5.91
CA ILE A 68 15.39 3.09 5.92
C ILE A 68 16.11 3.62 7.17
N LYS A 69 15.81 3.05 8.35
CA LYS A 69 16.48 3.44 9.59
C LYS A 69 17.99 3.19 9.55
N ARG A 70 18.44 2.06 9.01
CA ARG A 70 19.88 1.78 8.87
C ARG A 70 20.55 2.77 7.92
N HIS A 71 19.87 3.17 6.85
CA HIS A 71 20.40 4.12 5.87
C HIS A 71 20.47 5.56 6.40
N LEU A 72 19.38 6.04 7.02
CA LEU A 72 19.26 7.41 7.51
C LEU A 72 19.76 7.62 8.96
N GLY A 73 20.14 6.52 9.63
CA GLY A 73 20.53 6.53 11.05
C GLY A 73 19.33 6.46 12.02
N ALA A 74 19.63 6.16 13.29
CA ALA A 74 18.60 5.96 14.32
C ALA A 74 17.74 7.21 14.59
N GLY A 75 18.23 8.39 14.28
CA GLY A 75 17.53 9.66 14.48
C GLY A 75 16.20 9.76 13.72
N ILE A 76 16.04 9.04 12.60
CA ILE A 76 14.77 9.06 11.86
C ILE A 76 13.61 8.46 12.67
N GLN A 77 13.85 7.34 13.35
CA GLN A 77 12.83 6.72 14.21
C GLN A 77 12.43 7.64 15.37
N LEU A 78 13.38 8.37 15.95
CA LEU A 78 13.08 9.32 17.02
C LEU A 78 12.18 10.46 16.51
N ARG A 79 12.46 11.01 15.33
CA ARG A 79 11.63 12.05 14.71
C ARG A 79 10.23 11.56 14.38
N VAL A 80 10.10 10.36 13.82
CA VAL A 80 8.80 9.73 13.54
C VAL A 80 8.00 9.54 14.83
N ARG A 81 8.60 8.94 15.85
CA ARG A 81 7.92 8.69 17.13
C ARG A 81 7.53 9.98 17.84
N ARG A 82 8.39 11.00 17.83
CA ARG A 82 8.05 12.30 18.39
C ARG A 82 6.86 12.94 17.66
N ALA A 83 6.84 12.92 16.34
CA ALA A 83 5.71 13.44 15.57
C ALA A 83 4.40 12.66 15.84
N ILE A 84 4.49 11.36 16.09
CA ILE A 84 3.35 10.53 16.49
C ILE A 84 2.90 10.89 17.91
N GLU A 85 3.84 11.08 18.85
CA GLU A 85 3.53 11.51 20.22
C GLU A 85 2.83 12.86 20.23
N ASP A 86 3.42 13.86 19.57
CA ASP A 86 2.92 15.23 19.54
C ASP A 86 1.51 15.35 18.91
N ARG A 87 1.17 14.48 17.98
CA ARG A 87 -0.10 14.58 17.24
C ARG A 87 -1.15 13.56 17.63
N PHE A 88 -0.74 12.38 18.10
CA PHE A 88 -1.62 11.23 18.33
C PHE A 88 -1.44 10.59 19.71
N GLY A 89 -0.66 11.19 20.61
CA GLY A 89 -0.44 10.64 21.95
C GLY A 89 0.25 9.26 21.92
N GLY A 90 1.18 9.04 20.98
CA GLY A 90 2.01 7.85 20.93
C GLY A 90 1.46 6.68 20.08
N SER A 91 0.22 6.76 19.59
CA SER A 91 -0.38 5.72 18.75
C SER A 91 -1.12 6.32 17.56
N MET A 92 -0.50 6.28 16.40
CA MET A 92 -1.07 6.82 15.15
C MET A 92 -2.10 5.86 14.55
N PRO A 93 -3.36 6.29 14.33
CA PRO A 93 -4.37 5.45 13.71
C PRO A 93 -4.01 5.09 12.26
N VAL A 94 -4.43 3.91 11.80
CA VAL A 94 -4.40 3.57 10.38
C VAL A 94 -5.26 4.59 9.62
N GLY A 95 -4.80 5.03 8.46
CA GLY A 95 -5.43 6.13 7.72
C GLY A 95 -4.92 7.52 8.13
N SER A 96 -3.86 7.56 8.94
CA SER A 96 -3.12 8.78 9.26
C SER A 96 -1.68 8.67 8.81
N ALA A 97 -0.99 9.81 8.71
CA ALA A 97 0.45 9.84 8.41
C ALA A 97 1.13 11.04 9.06
N VAL A 98 2.41 10.88 9.36
CA VAL A 98 3.31 11.97 9.73
C VAL A 98 4.39 12.14 8.67
N CYS A 99 4.72 13.39 8.36
CA CYS A 99 5.83 13.77 7.49
C CYS A 99 6.90 14.43 8.35
N VAL A 100 8.10 13.88 8.33
CA VAL A 100 9.23 14.37 9.13
C VAL A 100 10.45 14.60 8.26
N PRO A 101 11.33 15.58 8.59
CA PRO A 101 12.62 15.72 7.92
C PRO A 101 13.44 14.43 8.07
N SER A 102 14.07 13.98 7.00
CA SER A 102 14.91 12.77 7.03
C SER A 102 16.24 13.00 7.76
N GLY A 103 16.74 14.24 7.72
CA GLY A 103 18.08 14.59 8.17
C GLY A 103 19.16 14.40 7.09
N ALA A 104 18.75 13.97 5.87
CA ALA A 104 19.59 13.84 4.70
C ALA A 104 19.17 14.82 3.60
N THR A 105 19.99 14.97 2.57
CA THR A 105 19.66 15.77 1.38
C THR A 105 18.63 15.06 0.51
N VAL A 106 18.76 13.73 0.39
CA VAL A 106 17.87 12.85 -0.38
C VAL A 106 17.64 11.57 0.44
N PRO A 107 16.37 11.24 0.69
CA PRO A 107 15.18 12.09 0.54
C PRO A 107 15.21 13.21 1.60
N ARG A 108 14.58 14.34 1.32
CA ARG A 108 14.43 15.42 2.32
C ARG A 108 13.45 15.04 3.43
N PHE A 109 12.45 14.23 3.11
CA PHE A 109 11.39 13.83 4.03
C PHE A 109 11.20 12.33 4.08
N VAL A 110 10.72 11.84 5.21
CA VAL A 110 10.14 10.52 5.38
C VAL A 110 8.68 10.68 5.81
N ILE A 111 7.79 10.02 5.08
CA ILE A 111 6.37 9.95 5.41
C ILE A 111 6.11 8.57 6.01
N SER A 112 5.75 8.55 7.29
CA SER A 112 5.39 7.32 8.02
C SER A 112 3.88 7.21 8.09
N THR A 113 3.33 6.08 7.65
CA THR A 113 1.90 5.78 7.67
C THR A 113 1.69 4.34 8.13
N PRO A 114 0.86 4.07 9.17
CA PRO A 114 0.69 2.72 9.68
C PRO A 114 -0.24 1.90 8.80
N THR A 115 0.21 0.71 8.43
CA THR A 115 -0.64 -0.34 7.85
C THR A 115 -1.14 -1.32 8.92
N MET A 116 -0.58 -1.26 10.13
CA MET A 116 -0.89 -2.16 11.24
C MET A 116 -0.79 -1.45 12.59
N VAL A 117 -1.55 -1.92 13.57
CA VAL A 117 -1.47 -1.39 14.95
C VAL A 117 -0.25 -1.97 15.65
N ALA A 118 -0.13 -3.29 15.69
CA ALA A 118 1.00 -3.98 16.29
C ALA A 118 1.99 -4.47 15.23
N SER A 119 3.29 -4.54 15.59
CA SER A 119 4.31 -5.12 14.70
C SER A 119 3.95 -6.55 14.32
N SER A 120 4.17 -6.89 13.04
CA SER A 120 3.91 -8.23 12.47
C SER A 120 2.44 -8.67 12.44
N GLN A 121 1.50 -7.76 12.62
CA GLN A 121 0.07 -8.04 12.46
C GLN A 121 -0.24 -8.46 11.03
N ASN A 122 -1.05 -9.52 10.88
CA ASN A 122 -1.62 -9.87 9.58
C ASN A 122 -2.73 -8.86 9.22
N VAL A 123 -2.60 -8.21 8.07
CA VAL A 123 -3.57 -7.22 7.58
C VAL A 123 -4.12 -7.58 6.19
N SER A 124 -3.95 -8.85 5.77
CA SER A 124 -4.34 -9.32 4.44
C SER A 124 -5.83 -9.20 4.14
N GLU A 125 -6.66 -9.21 5.20
CA GLU A 125 -8.13 -9.12 5.10
C GLU A 125 -8.66 -7.75 5.54
N THR A 126 -7.81 -6.72 5.49
CA THR A 126 -8.16 -5.36 5.89
C THR A 126 -7.97 -4.38 4.74
N LEU A 127 -8.55 -3.20 4.88
CA LEU A 127 -8.39 -2.08 3.95
C LEU A 127 -7.23 -1.15 4.34
N ASN A 128 -6.43 -1.58 5.30
CA ASN A 128 -5.38 -0.76 5.89
C ASN A 128 -4.37 -0.24 4.85
N VAL A 129 -4.10 -1.02 3.80
CA VAL A 129 -3.18 -0.59 2.72
C VAL A 129 -3.76 0.58 1.93
N ALA A 130 -5.06 0.56 1.61
CA ALA A 130 -5.70 1.67 0.90
C ALA A 130 -5.71 2.93 1.78
N MET A 131 -6.05 2.77 3.06
CA MET A 131 -6.06 3.87 4.03
C MET A 131 -4.67 4.47 4.23
N ALA A 132 -3.64 3.64 4.38
CA ALA A 132 -2.26 4.09 4.53
C ALA A 132 -1.73 4.78 3.27
N CYS A 133 -2.06 4.26 2.08
CA CYS A 133 -1.68 4.86 0.81
C CYS A 133 -2.30 6.26 0.63
N ALA A 134 -3.61 6.40 0.86
CA ALA A 134 -4.29 7.69 0.80
C ALA A 134 -3.73 8.68 1.83
N ALA A 135 -3.48 8.23 3.07
CA ALA A 135 -2.89 9.06 4.12
C ALA A 135 -1.47 9.55 3.78
N ALA A 136 -0.68 8.75 3.05
CA ALA A 136 0.63 9.18 2.56
C ALA A 136 0.52 10.38 1.61
N PHE A 137 -0.40 10.35 0.65
CA PHE A 137 -0.65 11.48 -0.25
C PHE A 137 -1.25 12.68 0.48
N GLN A 138 -2.13 12.45 1.45
CA GLN A 138 -2.63 13.52 2.33
C GLN A 138 -1.48 14.20 3.10
N ALA A 139 -0.47 13.46 3.52
CA ALA A 139 0.70 14.03 4.19
C ALA A 139 1.56 14.87 3.23
N VAL A 140 1.71 14.45 1.97
CA VAL A 140 2.37 15.26 0.91
C VAL A 140 1.61 16.58 0.74
N HIS A 141 0.30 16.51 0.56
CA HIS A 141 -0.54 17.70 0.41
C HIS A 141 -0.41 18.65 1.60
N ARG A 142 -0.52 18.15 2.83
CA ARG A 142 -0.35 18.97 4.05
C ARG A 142 1.03 19.61 4.14
N GLN A 143 2.08 18.88 3.76
CA GLN A 143 3.43 19.42 3.75
C GLN A 143 3.57 20.54 2.72
N ASN A 144 3.04 20.36 1.52
CA ASN A 144 3.06 21.37 0.46
C ASN A 144 2.17 22.59 0.78
N ARG A 145 1.08 22.44 1.56
CA ARG A 145 0.34 23.59 2.07
C ARG A 145 1.14 24.43 3.07
N LYS A 146 1.99 23.79 3.89
CA LYS A 146 2.88 24.49 4.84
C LYS A 146 4.08 25.13 4.15
N ALA A 147 4.64 24.46 3.17
CA ALA A 147 5.80 24.88 2.41
C ALA A 147 5.62 24.48 0.93
N PRO A 148 5.05 25.41 0.11
CA PRO A 148 4.71 25.12 -1.29
C PRO A 148 5.90 24.56 -2.08
N GLY A 149 5.65 23.46 -2.80
CA GLY A 149 6.67 22.78 -3.61
C GLY A 149 7.77 22.08 -2.84
N SER A 150 7.60 21.86 -1.52
CA SER A 150 8.60 21.16 -0.71
C SER A 150 8.70 19.66 -1.04
N ILE A 151 7.62 19.03 -1.51
CA ILE A 151 7.60 17.65 -2.01
C ILE A 151 7.02 17.65 -3.42
N ARG A 152 7.87 17.44 -4.41
CA ARG A 152 7.50 17.33 -5.84
C ARG A 152 7.65 15.92 -6.36
N SER A 153 8.28 15.05 -5.58
CA SER A 153 8.50 13.65 -5.92
C SER A 153 8.40 12.76 -4.67
N VAL A 154 7.77 11.59 -4.83
CA VAL A 154 7.56 10.65 -3.73
C VAL A 154 7.75 9.22 -4.21
N ALA A 155 8.43 8.39 -3.41
CA ALA A 155 8.55 6.97 -3.65
C ALA A 155 7.78 6.16 -2.59
N LEU A 156 7.07 5.12 -3.04
CA LEU A 156 6.31 4.21 -2.21
C LEU A 156 6.75 2.76 -2.48
N VAL A 157 6.71 1.93 -1.44
CA VAL A 157 6.93 0.48 -1.53
C VAL A 157 5.61 -0.30 -1.46
N GLY A 158 5.63 -1.61 -1.71
CA GLY A 158 4.48 -2.49 -1.52
C GLY A 158 4.02 -2.53 -0.07
N MET A 159 3.00 -1.74 0.25
CA MET A 159 2.48 -1.58 1.60
C MET A 159 1.84 -2.88 2.09
N GLY A 160 2.28 -3.39 3.23
CA GLY A 160 1.73 -4.61 3.81
C GLY A 160 2.06 -5.91 3.08
N ALA A 161 2.70 -5.86 1.90
CA ALA A 161 2.94 -7.04 1.06
C ALA A 161 3.91 -8.06 1.67
N ARG A 162 4.73 -7.68 2.63
CA ARG A 162 5.69 -8.56 3.29
C ARG A 162 5.25 -8.89 4.72
N THR A 163 5.48 -7.99 5.66
CA THR A 163 5.14 -8.17 7.08
C THR A 163 3.64 -8.30 7.31
N GLY A 164 2.83 -7.52 6.60
CA GLY A 164 1.37 -7.56 6.68
C GLY A 164 0.70 -8.74 5.98
N ARG A 165 1.47 -9.58 5.27
CA ARG A 165 1.01 -10.79 4.54
C ARG A 165 -0.04 -10.52 3.46
N VAL A 166 -0.14 -9.29 2.97
CA VAL A 166 -1.07 -8.93 1.90
C VAL A 166 -0.57 -9.52 0.57
N PRO A 167 -1.37 -10.31 -0.14
CA PRO A 167 -0.98 -10.81 -1.46
C PRO A 167 -0.67 -9.67 -2.43
N ALA A 168 0.32 -9.85 -3.30
CA ALA A 168 0.82 -8.78 -4.18
C ALA A 168 -0.29 -8.10 -5.01
N ARG A 169 -1.23 -8.87 -5.57
CA ARG A 169 -2.36 -8.33 -6.35
C ARG A 169 -3.32 -7.52 -5.49
N VAL A 170 -3.60 -7.98 -4.28
CA VAL A 170 -4.46 -7.27 -3.31
C VAL A 170 -3.77 -5.98 -2.88
N CYS A 171 -2.48 -6.04 -2.54
CA CYS A 171 -1.67 -4.87 -2.22
C CYS A 171 -1.73 -3.81 -3.33
N ALA A 172 -1.51 -4.23 -4.59
CA ALA A 172 -1.54 -3.33 -5.73
C ALA A 172 -2.90 -2.68 -5.94
N ASN A 173 -4.00 -3.44 -5.84
CA ASN A 173 -5.36 -2.93 -5.98
C ASN A 173 -5.73 -1.96 -4.84
N LEU A 174 -5.35 -2.27 -3.60
CA LEU A 174 -5.59 -1.39 -2.46
C LEU A 174 -4.76 -0.09 -2.56
N MET A 175 -3.50 -0.17 -3.03
CA MET A 175 -2.69 1.03 -3.28
C MET A 175 -3.28 1.88 -4.41
N TRP A 176 -3.75 1.24 -5.49
CA TRP A 176 -4.45 1.94 -6.57
C TRP A 176 -5.72 2.64 -6.04
N THR A 177 -6.50 1.96 -5.22
CA THR A 177 -7.70 2.53 -4.58
C THR A 177 -7.34 3.76 -3.72
N GLY A 178 -6.32 3.65 -2.88
CA GLY A 178 -5.87 4.77 -2.05
C GLY A 178 -5.32 5.95 -2.86
N TYR A 179 -4.62 5.67 -3.95
CA TYR A 179 -4.12 6.70 -4.86
C TYR A 179 -5.27 7.43 -5.58
N THR A 180 -6.21 6.69 -6.19
CA THR A 180 -7.32 7.29 -6.95
C THR A 180 -8.26 8.07 -6.04
N LEU A 181 -8.53 7.57 -4.83
CA LEU A 181 -9.30 8.30 -3.85
C LEU A 181 -8.70 9.67 -3.59
N PHE A 182 -7.40 9.74 -3.38
CA PHE A 182 -6.70 10.98 -3.09
C PHE A 182 -6.50 11.86 -4.33
N HIS A 183 -6.27 11.26 -5.49
CA HIS A 183 -6.11 12.00 -6.76
C HIS A 183 -7.41 12.70 -7.20
N ASP A 184 -8.56 12.05 -6.97
CA ASP A 184 -9.86 12.56 -7.36
C ASP A 184 -10.48 13.49 -6.29
N HIS A 185 -9.94 13.48 -5.07
CA HIS A 185 -10.45 14.26 -3.94
C HIS A 185 -9.38 14.49 -2.88
N TRP A 186 -9.28 15.69 -2.34
CA TRP A 186 -8.44 15.98 -1.19
C TRP A 186 -9.28 16.11 0.09
N PHE A 187 -8.69 15.79 1.24
CA PHE A 187 -9.34 15.82 2.54
C PHE A 187 -8.76 16.92 3.41
N GLN A 188 -9.62 17.56 4.22
CA GLN A 188 -9.18 18.61 5.13
C GLN A 188 -8.26 18.06 6.20
N ASP A 189 -8.62 16.88 6.72
CA ASP A 189 -7.83 16.19 7.74
C ASP A 189 -7.92 14.66 7.60
N ASP A 190 -7.21 13.97 8.51
CA ASP A 190 -7.15 12.51 8.49
C ASP A 190 -8.46 11.86 8.99
N ASP A 191 -9.30 12.59 9.74
CA ASP A 191 -10.58 12.07 10.22
C ASP A 191 -11.59 12.01 9.08
N GLU A 192 -11.65 13.07 8.26
CA GLU A 192 -12.45 13.09 7.04
C GLU A 192 -12.01 11.98 6.09
N LEU A 193 -10.69 11.82 5.87
CA LEU A 193 -10.13 10.75 5.06
C LEU A 193 -10.58 9.38 5.57
N ARG A 194 -10.41 9.11 6.88
CA ARG A 194 -10.80 7.82 7.46
C ARG A 194 -12.30 7.57 7.38
N ALA A 195 -13.12 8.57 7.70
CA ALA A 195 -14.57 8.46 7.64
C ALA A 195 -15.04 8.16 6.21
N THR A 196 -14.49 8.87 5.22
CA THR A 196 -14.83 8.66 3.81
C THR A 196 -14.43 7.26 3.33
N ILE A 197 -13.20 6.83 3.60
CA ILE A 197 -12.75 5.49 3.22
C ILE A 197 -13.62 4.43 3.90
N THR A 198 -13.88 4.55 5.21
CA THR A 198 -14.70 3.59 5.94
C THR A 198 -16.11 3.50 5.38
N ALA A 199 -16.74 4.64 5.10
CA ALA A 199 -18.09 4.69 4.53
C ALA A 199 -18.14 4.08 3.12
N GLN A 200 -17.18 4.39 2.28
CA GLN A 200 -17.12 3.91 0.89
C GLN A 200 -16.75 2.43 0.81
N LEU A 201 -15.92 1.95 1.72
CA LEU A 201 -15.47 0.56 1.74
C LEU A 201 -16.36 -0.38 2.54
N ALA A 202 -17.28 0.14 3.37
CA ALA A 202 -18.27 -0.68 4.08
C ALA A 202 -19.15 -1.52 3.14
N GLY A 203 -19.30 -1.11 1.87
CA GLY A 203 -20.01 -1.88 0.84
C GLY A 203 -19.14 -2.87 0.06
N ILE A 204 -17.83 -2.88 0.28
CA ILE A 204 -16.85 -3.64 -0.54
C ILE A 204 -16.53 -5.01 0.05
N ASP A 205 -16.87 -5.28 1.30
CA ASP A 205 -16.65 -6.58 1.96
C ASP A 205 -17.27 -7.79 1.19
N GLN A 206 -18.09 -7.52 0.18
CA GLN A 206 -18.67 -8.53 -0.70
C GLN A 206 -18.05 -8.57 -2.11
N ALA A 207 -17.14 -7.66 -2.46
CA ALA A 207 -16.54 -7.65 -3.78
C ALA A 207 -15.35 -8.63 -3.84
N PRO A 208 -15.23 -9.44 -4.89
CA PRO A 208 -14.05 -10.28 -5.06
C PRO A 208 -12.80 -9.39 -5.13
N HIS A 209 -11.75 -9.75 -4.39
CA HIS A 209 -10.48 -9.01 -4.25
C HIS A 209 -9.73 -8.72 -5.57
N THR A 210 -10.30 -9.12 -6.70
CA THR A 210 -9.78 -8.88 -8.05
C THR A 210 -10.45 -7.72 -8.77
N THR A 211 -11.49 -7.12 -8.20
CA THR A 211 -12.22 -6.03 -8.83
C THR A 211 -11.59 -4.69 -8.42
N ARG A 212 -11.24 -3.87 -9.40
CA ARG A 212 -10.88 -2.47 -9.16
C ARG A 212 -12.14 -1.75 -8.65
N VAL A 213 -12.04 -1.15 -7.50
CA VAL A 213 -13.13 -0.35 -6.94
C VAL A 213 -12.69 1.10 -6.96
N ARG A 214 -13.42 1.92 -7.71
CA ARG A 214 -13.26 3.36 -7.67
C ARG A 214 -14.12 3.90 -6.54
N ILE A 215 -13.50 4.51 -5.56
CA ILE A 215 -14.20 5.16 -4.45
C ILE A 215 -14.57 6.57 -4.92
N VAL A 216 -15.86 6.88 -4.90
CA VAL A 216 -16.35 8.21 -5.18
C VAL A 216 -16.72 8.86 -3.85
N PRO A 217 -16.11 10.00 -3.47
CA PRO A 217 -16.42 10.70 -2.24
C PRO A 217 -17.89 11.14 -2.18
N PRO A 218 -18.50 11.20 -1.00
CA PRO A 218 -19.85 11.74 -0.85
C PRO A 218 -19.89 13.19 -1.37
N GLY A 219 -20.79 13.45 -2.32
CA GLY A 219 -20.96 14.80 -2.92
C GLY A 219 -20.08 15.11 -4.11
N GLY A 220 -19.19 14.21 -4.53
CA GLY A 220 -18.43 14.34 -5.76
C GLY A 220 -19.30 13.98 -6.98
N THR A 221 -19.43 14.89 -7.95
CA THR A 221 -20.02 14.55 -9.25
C THR A 221 -19.09 13.57 -9.94
N PRO A 222 -19.55 12.40 -10.42
CA PRO A 222 -18.68 11.48 -11.15
C PRO A 222 -18.15 12.19 -12.40
N ALA A 223 -16.83 12.20 -12.56
CA ALA A 223 -16.24 12.66 -13.82
C ALA A 223 -16.83 11.80 -14.94
N THR A 224 -17.50 12.44 -15.89
CA THR A 224 -18.07 11.80 -17.07
C THR A 224 -16.95 11.30 -17.99
N GLY A 225 -16.41 10.14 -17.63
CA GLY A 225 -15.58 9.35 -18.51
C GLY A 225 -16.48 8.55 -19.43
N ALA A 226 -16.27 8.63 -20.72
CA ALA A 226 -17.03 7.94 -21.76
C ALA A 226 -17.17 6.44 -21.46
N PRO A 227 -18.35 5.82 -21.77
CA PRO A 227 -18.57 4.42 -21.49
C PRO A 227 -17.66 3.54 -22.36
N ALA A 228 -16.88 2.69 -21.71
CA ALA A 228 -16.19 1.60 -22.39
C ALA A 228 -17.23 0.70 -23.06
N LYS A 229 -17.17 0.58 -24.39
CA LYS A 229 -18.01 -0.32 -25.19
C LYS A 229 -17.82 -1.75 -24.70
N GLY A 230 -18.88 -2.32 -24.11
CA GLY A 230 -18.93 -3.70 -23.71
C GLY A 230 -18.89 -4.62 -24.94
N ALA A 231 -17.94 -5.50 -24.99
CA ALA A 231 -17.94 -6.65 -25.89
C ALA A 231 -18.84 -7.73 -25.29
N ALA A 232 -19.98 -7.95 -25.94
CA ALA A 232 -20.89 -9.06 -25.64
C ALA A 232 -20.23 -10.37 -26.08
N ALA A 233 -19.90 -11.23 -25.13
CA ALA A 233 -19.56 -12.63 -25.41
C ALA A 233 -20.84 -13.46 -25.45
N LYS A 234 -21.14 -13.97 -26.65
CA LYS A 234 -22.19 -14.95 -26.91
C LYS A 234 -21.87 -16.27 -26.21
N GLY A 235 -22.85 -16.80 -25.50
CA GLY A 235 -22.81 -18.15 -24.95
C GLY A 235 -22.81 -19.23 -26.03
N ALA A 236 -22.08 -20.31 -25.78
CA ALA A 236 -22.26 -21.60 -26.43
C ALA A 236 -22.31 -22.67 -25.34
N ALA A 237 -23.48 -23.29 -25.26
CA ALA A 237 -23.71 -24.48 -24.47
C ALA A 237 -23.13 -25.71 -25.18
N ALA A 238 -22.39 -26.56 -24.48
CA ALA A 238 -22.13 -27.93 -24.92
C ALA A 238 -22.39 -28.93 -23.78
N LYS A 239 -23.32 -29.83 -24.07
CA LYS A 239 -23.61 -31.04 -23.31
C LYS A 239 -22.58 -32.14 -23.59
N GLY A 240 -22.44 -33.05 -22.63
CA GLY A 240 -21.82 -34.38 -22.86
C GLY A 240 -21.11 -34.87 -21.62
N ALA A 241 -21.79 -35.69 -20.77
CA ALA A 241 -21.75 -37.15 -20.72
C ALA A 241 -20.39 -37.74 -20.30
N GLY A 242 -20.23 -38.17 -19.08
CA GLY A 242 -20.28 -39.54 -18.59
C GLY A 242 -19.00 -40.37 -18.84
N ALA A 243 -18.33 -40.82 -17.78
CA ALA A 243 -17.96 -42.23 -17.60
C ALA A 243 -17.10 -42.44 -16.33
N LYS A 244 -17.44 -43.51 -15.70
CA LYS A 244 -16.92 -44.22 -14.55
C LYS A 244 -15.51 -44.79 -14.75
N GLY A 245 -14.83 -45.05 -13.60
CA GLY A 245 -13.71 -46.01 -13.47
C GLY A 245 -12.88 -45.64 -12.24
N ALA A 246 -12.96 -46.27 -11.18
CA ALA A 246 -12.72 -47.49 -10.43
C ALA A 246 -11.24 -47.95 -10.41
N GLY A 247 -10.68 -48.13 -9.19
CA GLY A 247 -9.58 -49.04 -8.91
C GLY A 247 -8.33 -48.36 -8.43
N ALA A 248 -7.92 -48.49 -7.25
CA ALA A 248 -7.50 -49.55 -6.35
C ALA A 248 -5.99 -49.42 -6.00
N LYS A 249 -5.77 -49.37 -4.68
CA LYS A 249 -4.74 -50.08 -3.87
C LYS A 249 -3.26 -49.89 -4.06
N GLY A 250 -2.64 -49.68 -2.90
CA GLY A 250 -1.42 -50.33 -2.41
C GLY A 250 -0.23 -49.40 -2.38
N GLY A 251 0.49 -49.24 -1.33
CA GLY A 251 1.08 -50.10 -0.39
C GLY A 251 2.07 -49.31 0.48
N ALA A 252 2.23 -49.78 1.67
CA ALA A 252 3.13 -49.31 2.73
C ALA A 252 4.58 -49.73 2.51
N ALA A 253 5.52 -49.01 3.16
CA ALA A 253 6.75 -49.44 3.81
C ALA A 253 7.45 -48.21 4.36
N GLU A 254 7.58 -47.96 5.64
CA GLU A 254 8.57 -48.44 6.66
C GLU A 254 10.02 -48.20 6.31
N GLY A 255 10.74 -47.56 7.30
CA GLY A 255 12.18 -47.47 7.44
C GLY A 255 12.61 -46.15 8.07
N ALA A 256 12.71 -45.96 9.32
CA ALA A 256 13.59 -46.32 10.45
C ALA A 256 15.05 -45.90 10.28
N GLY A 257 15.56 -45.17 11.31
CA GLY A 257 16.99 -45.00 11.59
C GLY A 257 17.40 -43.53 11.67
N ALA A 258 17.51 -42.93 12.79
CA ALA A 258 18.39 -43.04 13.98
C ALA A 258 19.63 -42.12 13.90
N GLU A 259 19.70 -41.25 14.92
CA GLU A 259 20.92 -40.86 15.68
C GLU A 259 21.88 -39.80 15.11
N GLY A 260 22.17 -38.83 16.01
CA GLY A 260 23.43 -38.15 16.02
C GLY A 260 23.46 -36.75 16.61
N HIS A 261 23.51 -36.62 17.91
CA HIS A 261 23.94 -35.46 18.74
C HIS A 261 25.48 -35.30 18.69
N PRO A 262 26.10 -34.33 19.41
CA PRO A 262 26.10 -32.86 19.45
C PRO A 262 27.51 -32.26 19.25
N PHE A 263 27.67 -30.93 19.32
CA PHE A 263 28.82 -30.18 19.91
C PHE A 263 28.59 -28.67 19.78
N ARG A 264 28.42 -27.96 20.86
CA ARG A 264 29.26 -27.06 21.70
C ARG A 264 30.45 -26.40 20.98
N ARG A 265 30.41 -25.13 20.82
CA ARG A 265 31.04 -23.98 21.49
C ARG A 265 30.61 -22.67 20.88
#